data_27ee52c2a257f0b9206f1d06735d02de
#
_entry.id   27ee52c2a257f0b9206f1d06735d02de
#
_cell.length_a   1.000
_cell.length_b   1.000
_cell.length_c   1.000
_cell.angle_alpha   90.00
_cell.angle_beta   90.00
_cell.angle_gamma   90.00
#
_symmetry.space_group_name_H-M   'P 1'
#
loop_
_entity.id
_entity.type
_entity.pdbx_description
1 polymer ?
#
loop_
_entity_poly.entity_id
_entity_poly.type
_entity_poly.pdbx_seq_one_letter_code
_entity_poly.pdbx_strand_id
1 'polypeptide(L)'
;MGDSVDLRARLVDVGKGAAITAAQIAVNKNPTITGLLGSGTRSTVYGGRSSAPQKGSTTVQEVNAGGLNFKLIDWQKKGEGIIFDLIITSEQDSNLRLFTERGGIRTRIFDDFGNEYLASGIQLGNMTLQYGEVINRIVTGVPMKAIISFDNFLPQTKIITLLEISCLANNKIFSVQLRNIPISK
;
A
#
# COMPACT_ATOMS: atom_id res chain seq x y z
N MET A 1 39.41 6.87 -1.12
CA MET A 1 38.83 6.37 0.15
C MET A 1 37.33 6.58 0.07
N GLY A 2 36.57 5.49 0.02
CA GLY A 2 35.10 5.60 -0.07
C GLY A 2 34.53 5.83 1.33
N ASP A 3 33.75 6.88 1.49
CA ASP A 3 32.99 7.13 2.71
C ASP A 3 31.87 6.11 2.84
N SER A 4 31.96 5.22 3.81
CA SER A 4 30.90 4.29 4.17
C SER A 4 30.22 4.69 5.45
N VAL A 5 28.91 4.42 5.57
CA VAL A 5 28.15 4.56 6.81
C VAL A 5 27.88 3.19 7.38
N ASP A 6 28.34 2.94 8.58
CA ASP A 6 28.05 1.71 9.32
C ASP A 6 26.70 1.85 10.03
N LEU A 7 25.73 1.05 9.63
CA LEU A 7 24.44 0.91 10.32
C LEU A 7 24.46 -0.34 11.18
N ARG A 8 24.25 -0.18 12.48
CA ARG A 8 24.16 -1.31 13.43
C ARG A 8 22.73 -1.43 13.94
N ALA A 9 22.10 -2.58 13.66
CA ALA A 9 20.82 -2.92 14.22
C ALA A 9 20.97 -4.04 15.26
N ARG A 10 20.28 -3.94 16.38
CA ARG A 10 20.26 -4.95 17.44
C ARG A 10 18.83 -5.38 17.68
N LEU A 11 18.55 -6.65 17.47
CA LEU A 11 17.27 -7.25 17.82
C LEU A 11 17.38 -7.80 19.26
N VAL A 12 16.47 -7.39 20.12
CA VAL A 12 16.40 -7.86 21.52
C VAL A 12 15.09 -8.62 21.71
N ASP A 13 15.18 -9.83 22.21
CA ASP A 13 14.00 -10.58 22.65
C ASP A 13 13.56 -10.00 24.00
N VAL A 14 12.39 -9.34 24.00
CA VAL A 14 11.84 -8.65 25.18
C VAL A 14 11.41 -9.65 26.28
N GLY A 15 11.19 -10.92 25.92
CA GLY A 15 10.78 -11.95 26.87
C GLY A 15 11.93 -12.56 27.67
N LYS A 16 13.15 -12.52 27.15
CA LYS A 16 14.33 -13.16 27.78
C LYS A 16 15.52 -12.24 28.00
N GLY A 17 15.46 -10.99 27.59
CA GLY A 17 16.52 -10.00 27.78
C GLY A 17 17.83 -10.30 27.00
N ALA A 18 17.83 -11.31 26.13
CA ALA A 18 19.00 -11.74 25.36
C ALA A 18 19.01 -11.14 23.96
N ALA A 19 20.15 -10.68 23.48
CA ALA A 19 20.32 -10.26 22.10
C ALA A 19 20.37 -11.50 21.20
N ILE A 20 19.40 -11.59 20.26
CA ILE A 20 19.30 -12.76 19.37
C ILE A 20 20.25 -12.65 18.20
N THR A 21 20.43 -11.46 17.64
CA THR A 21 21.29 -11.22 16.47
C THR A 21 21.75 -9.77 16.42
N ALA A 22 23.02 -9.57 16.07
CA ALA A 22 23.53 -8.27 15.67
C ALA A 22 23.90 -8.33 14.18
N ALA A 23 23.29 -7.50 13.36
CA ALA A 23 23.64 -7.37 11.95
C ALA A 23 24.36 -6.03 11.72
N GLN A 24 25.46 -6.07 11.00
CA GLN A 24 26.19 -4.88 10.56
C GLN A 24 26.11 -4.81 9.03
N ILE A 25 25.58 -3.71 8.53
CA ILE A 25 25.49 -3.46 7.09
C ILE A 25 26.32 -2.21 6.78
N ALA A 26 27.32 -2.36 5.92
CA ALA A 26 28.05 -1.25 5.35
C ALA A 26 27.34 -0.74 4.10
N VAL A 27 26.88 0.51 4.12
CA VAL A 27 26.22 1.15 2.99
C VAL A 27 27.16 2.19 2.37
N ASN A 28 27.46 2.00 1.08
CA ASN A 28 28.23 3.00 0.35
C ASN A 28 27.40 4.29 0.17
N LYS A 29 27.94 5.41 0.57
CA LYS A 29 27.34 6.73 0.32
C LYS A 29 27.32 7.02 -1.17
N ASN A 30 26.13 7.23 -1.71
CA ASN A 30 25.94 7.82 -3.01
C ASN A 30 25.44 9.28 -2.87
N PRO A 31 25.43 10.10 -3.94
CA PRO A 31 24.99 11.50 -3.88
C PRO A 31 23.58 11.70 -3.32
N THR A 32 22.70 10.71 -3.49
CA THR A 32 21.31 10.74 -3.03
C THR A 32 21.23 10.61 -1.50
N ILE A 33 22.11 9.81 -0.88
CA ILE A 33 22.15 9.62 0.58
C ILE A 33 22.72 10.87 1.28
N THR A 34 23.65 11.57 0.64
CA THR A 34 24.24 12.80 1.19
C THR A 34 23.20 13.93 1.31
N GLY A 35 22.21 13.97 0.41
CA GLY A 35 21.10 14.93 0.49
C GLY A 35 20.11 14.67 1.63
N LEU A 36 20.02 13.42 2.12
CA LEU A 36 19.14 13.04 3.22
C LEU A 36 19.74 13.29 4.62
N LEU A 37 21.07 13.37 4.72
CA LEU A 37 21.79 13.55 5.98
C LEU A 37 22.05 15.03 6.30
N GLY A 38 21.30 15.94 5.72
CA GLY A 38 21.20 17.38 5.98
C GLY A 38 22.32 18.03 6.79
N SER A 39 23.25 18.70 6.15
CA SER A 39 24.08 19.69 6.81
C SER A 39 23.24 20.95 7.06
N GLY A 40 22.97 21.25 8.32
CA GLY A 40 22.31 22.48 8.70
C GLY A 40 23.15 23.70 8.30
N THR A 41 22.68 24.43 7.32
CA THR A 41 23.07 25.84 7.10
C THR A 41 21.80 26.61 6.77
N ARG A 42 21.47 27.55 7.66
CA ARG A 42 20.46 28.58 7.44
C ARG A 42 20.83 29.38 6.19
N SER A 43 19.96 29.39 5.21
CA SER A 43 19.97 30.45 4.21
C SER A 43 18.54 30.93 4.01
N THR A 44 18.31 32.16 4.44
CA THR A 44 17.14 32.96 4.14
C THR A 44 17.22 33.41 2.69
N VAL A 45 16.28 32.98 1.84
CA VAL A 45 16.03 33.64 0.56
C VAL A 45 14.53 33.81 0.34
N TYR A 46 14.19 35.06 0.09
CA TYR A 46 12.88 35.60 -0.28
C TYR A 46 12.33 35.02 -1.59
N GLY A 47 11.04 34.75 -1.61
CA GLY A 47 10.12 35.09 -2.70
C GLY A 47 10.07 34.16 -3.88
N GLY A 48 8.87 33.57 -4.09
CA GLY A 48 8.48 32.97 -5.36
C GLY A 48 7.40 31.91 -5.18
N ARG A 49 6.12 32.31 -5.19
CA ARG A 49 4.97 31.39 -5.30
C ARG A 49 5.07 30.62 -6.60
N SER A 50 5.28 29.33 -6.51
CA SER A 50 4.90 28.38 -7.53
C SER A 50 4.33 27.16 -6.81
N SER A 51 3.01 27.07 -6.79
CA SER A 51 2.28 25.90 -6.26
C SER A 51 2.37 24.78 -7.30
N ALA A 52 3.47 24.01 -7.24
CA ALA A 52 3.48 22.70 -7.84
C ALA A 52 2.65 21.75 -6.94
N PRO A 53 1.81 20.86 -7.52
CA PRO A 53 1.08 19.88 -6.73
C PRO A 53 2.09 19.01 -5.99
N GLN A 54 2.11 19.12 -4.65
CA GLN A 54 2.86 18.20 -3.81
C GLN A 54 2.22 16.82 -3.98
N LYS A 55 2.91 15.95 -4.71
CA LYS A 55 2.67 14.51 -4.73
C LYS A 55 2.92 14.02 -3.31
N GLY A 56 1.84 13.75 -2.56
CA GLY A 56 1.94 13.20 -1.22
C GLY A 56 2.76 11.93 -1.30
N SER A 57 3.75 11.78 -0.42
CA SER A 57 4.53 10.56 -0.28
C SER A 57 3.59 9.47 0.21
N THR A 58 2.96 8.76 -0.72
CA THR A 58 2.18 7.56 -0.41
C THR A 58 3.17 6.53 0.10
N THR A 59 3.05 6.14 1.36
CA THR A 59 3.82 5.01 1.89
C THR A 59 3.37 3.79 1.09
N VAL A 60 4.21 3.35 0.15
CA VAL A 60 3.95 2.17 -0.66
C VAL A 60 3.83 0.98 0.27
N GLN A 61 2.64 0.39 0.35
CA GLN A 61 2.42 -0.83 1.12
C GLN A 61 2.36 -2.02 0.17
N GLU A 62 2.98 -3.10 0.58
CA GLU A 62 3.11 -4.32 -0.20
C GLU A 62 2.87 -5.53 0.68
N VAL A 63 2.02 -6.46 0.23
CA VAL A 63 1.62 -7.66 0.97
C VAL A 63 1.62 -8.86 0.06
N ASN A 64 2.24 -9.96 0.52
CA ASN A 64 2.19 -11.26 -0.15
C ASN A 64 1.09 -12.13 0.46
N ALA A 65 0.15 -12.60 -0.35
CA ALA A 65 -0.90 -13.50 0.07
C ALA A 65 -1.39 -14.38 -1.09
N GLY A 66 -1.70 -15.64 -0.82
CA GLY A 66 -2.24 -16.57 -1.82
C GLY A 66 -1.32 -16.87 -3.02
N GLY A 67 0.00 -16.66 -2.90
CA GLY A 67 0.95 -16.78 -4.00
C GLY A 67 0.98 -15.56 -4.93
N LEU A 68 0.41 -14.44 -4.48
CA LEU A 68 0.32 -13.17 -5.20
C LEU A 68 0.93 -12.06 -4.36
N ASN A 69 1.52 -11.09 -5.01
CA ASN A 69 2.01 -9.85 -4.41
C ASN A 69 1.04 -8.72 -4.72
N PHE A 70 0.58 -8.01 -3.70
CA PHE A 70 -0.33 -6.86 -3.80
C PHE A 70 0.41 -5.60 -3.35
N LYS A 71 0.50 -4.63 -4.23
CA LYS A 71 1.18 -3.36 -3.98
C LYS A 71 0.22 -2.20 -4.14
N LEU A 72 -0.01 -1.45 -3.07
CA LEU A 72 -0.76 -0.19 -3.11
C LEU A 72 0.11 0.88 -3.77
N ILE A 73 -0.40 1.45 -4.87
CA ILE A 73 0.34 2.45 -5.66
C ILE A 73 -0.12 3.85 -5.31
N ASP A 74 -1.44 4.06 -5.25
CA ASP A 74 -2.03 5.38 -5.03
C ASP A 74 -3.46 5.23 -4.48
N TRP A 75 -3.99 6.34 -4.01
CA TRP A 75 -5.38 6.49 -3.67
C TRP A 75 -5.83 7.92 -4.02
N GLN A 76 -7.11 8.08 -4.28
CA GLN A 76 -7.67 9.37 -4.58
C GLN A 76 -9.11 9.49 -4.06
N LYS A 77 -9.44 10.63 -3.44
CA LYS A 77 -10.82 10.99 -3.12
C LYS A 77 -11.50 11.51 -4.38
N LYS A 78 -12.70 11.01 -4.67
CA LYS A 78 -13.51 11.43 -5.83
C LYS A 78 -14.96 11.65 -5.38
N GLY A 79 -15.34 12.92 -5.23
CA GLY A 79 -16.63 13.25 -4.63
C GLY A 79 -16.75 12.73 -3.20
N GLU A 80 -17.82 12.00 -2.91
CA GLU A 80 -18.03 11.32 -1.63
C GLU A 80 -17.46 9.90 -1.60
N GLY A 81 -16.55 9.56 -2.51
CA GLY A 81 -15.93 8.25 -2.58
C GLY A 81 -14.43 8.29 -2.43
N ILE A 82 -13.83 7.11 -2.25
CA ILE A 82 -12.39 6.89 -2.29
C ILE A 82 -12.06 5.73 -3.21
N ILE A 83 -10.97 5.86 -3.95
CA ILE A 83 -10.48 4.87 -4.91
C ILE A 83 -9.06 4.49 -4.53
N PHE A 84 -8.76 3.21 -4.54
CA PHE A 84 -7.42 2.65 -4.34
C PHE A 84 -6.91 2.00 -5.62
N ASP A 85 -5.71 2.35 -6.03
CA ASP A 85 -4.98 1.80 -7.17
C ASP A 85 -3.94 0.80 -6.66
N LEU A 86 -4.02 -0.45 -7.11
CA LEU A 86 -3.08 -1.51 -6.76
C LEU A 86 -2.44 -2.10 -8.02
N ILE A 87 -1.24 -2.65 -7.84
CA ILE A 87 -0.59 -3.56 -8.80
C ILE A 87 -0.52 -4.93 -8.16
N ILE A 88 -0.92 -5.95 -8.91
CA ILE A 88 -0.89 -7.35 -8.50
C ILE A 88 0.06 -8.11 -9.43
N THR A 89 0.99 -8.87 -8.85
CA THR A 89 1.89 -9.77 -9.57
C THR A 89 1.82 -11.17 -9.01
N SER A 90 2.18 -12.16 -9.81
CA SER A 90 2.23 -13.57 -9.40
C SER A 90 3.51 -14.24 -9.90
N GLU A 91 4.02 -15.17 -9.12
CA GLU A 91 5.14 -16.04 -9.52
C GLU A 91 4.68 -17.24 -10.37
N GLN A 92 3.37 -17.46 -10.45
CA GLN A 92 2.76 -18.55 -11.22
C GLN A 92 1.49 -18.03 -11.91
N ASP A 93 1.18 -18.58 -13.08
CA ASP A 93 -0.11 -18.33 -13.73
C ASP A 93 -1.24 -18.73 -12.80
N SER A 94 -2.18 -17.82 -12.56
CA SER A 94 -3.34 -18.09 -11.71
C SER A 94 -4.59 -17.34 -12.16
N ASN A 95 -5.76 -17.86 -11.82
CA ASN A 95 -7.01 -17.13 -11.94
C ASN A 95 -7.29 -16.45 -10.60
N LEU A 96 -7.27 -15.12 -10.61
CA LEU A 96 -7.61 -14.31 -9.44
C LEU A 96 -9.05 -13.85 -9.52
N ARG A 97 -9.78 -14.00 -8.42
CA ARG A 97 -11.09 -13.40 -8.19
C ARG A 97 -10.98 -12.39 -7.07
N LEU A 98 -11.53 -11.22 -7.29
CA LEU A 98 -11.72 -10.19 -6.25
C LEU A 98 -13.22 -10.02 -6.03
N PHE A 99 -13.60 -9.87 -4.77
CA PHE A 99 -15.02 -9.79 -4.37
C PHE A 99 -15.34 -8.39 -3.87
N THR A 100 -16.46 -7.80 -4.33
CA THR A 100 -17.07 -6.64 -3.64
C THR A 100 -17.80 -7.16 -2.41
N GLU A 101 -18.89 -7.90 -2.63
CA GLU A 101 -19.65 -8.61 -1.60
C GLU A 101 -20.32 -9.83 -2.23
N ARG A 102 -20.08 -11.03 -1.67
CA ARG A 102 -20.73 -12.27 -2.08
C ARG A 102 -20.71 -13.30 -0.96
N GLY A 103 -21.89 -13.70 -0.49
CA GLY A 103 -22.02 -14.81 0.46
C GLY A 103 -21.23 -14.62 1.77
N GLY A 104 -21.13 -13.38 2.28
CA GLY A 104 -20.36 -13.05 3.47
C GLY A 104 -18.87 -12.76 3.23
N ILE A 105 -18.38 -12.99 2.00
CA ILE A 105 -17.03 -12.59 1.57
C ILE A 105 -17.13 -11.18 1.05
N ARG A 106 -16.38 -10.24 1.60
CA ARG A 106 -16.49 -8.82 1.26
C ARG A 106 -15.15 -8.09 1.30
N THR A 107 -14.96 -7.18 0.35
CA THR A 107 -13.88 -6.19 0.38
C THR A 107 -14.39 -4.95 1.09
N ARG A 108 -13.63 -4.43 2.06
CA ARG A 108 -14.05 -3.33 2.93
C ARG A 108 -12.88 -2.48 3.40
N ILE A 109 -13.21 -1.28 3.85
CA ILE A 109 -12.29 -0.41 4.58
C ILE A 109 -12.88 -0.03 5.92
N PHE A 110 -11.99 0.27 6.87
CA PHE A 110 -12.33 0.93 8.14
C PHE A 110 -11.56 2.24 8.23
N ASP A 111 -12.24 3.30 8.63
CA ASP A 111 -11.63 4.60 8.85
C ASP A 111 -11.10 4.77 10.29
N ASP A 112 -10.53 5.95 10.58
CA ASP A 112 -10.04 6.33 11.92
C ASP A 112 -11.16 6.66 12.92
N PHE A 113 -12.41 6.67 12.48
CA PHE A 113 -13.61 6.79 13.33
C PHE A 113 -14.26 5.45 13.63
N GLY A 114 -13.77 4.35 13.01
CA GLY A 114 -14.32 3.00 13.16
C GLY A 114 -15.50 2.68 12.23
N ASN A 115 -15.79 3.54 11.25
CA ASN A 115 -16.82 3.25 10.25
C ASN A 115 -16.34 2.22 9.25
N GLU A 116 -17.23 1.29 8.88
CA GLU A 116 -17.02 0.29 7.83
C GLU A 116 -17.66 0.77 6.51
N TYR A 117 -16.93 0.63 5.42
CA TYR A 117 -17.43 0.88 4.06
C TYR A 117 -17.15 -0.35 3.20
N LEU A 118 -18.17 -0.81 2.47
CA LEU A 118 -18.05 -1.93 1.54
C LEU A 118 -17.62 -1.42 0.16
N ALA A 119 -16.86 -2.23 -0.56
CA ALA A 119 -16.47 -1.90 -1.93
C ALA A 119 -17.70 -1.76 -2.82
N SER A 120 -17.83 -0.62 -3.49
CA SER A 120 -18.90 -0.32 -4.46
C SER A 120 -18.53 -0.75 -5.88
N GLY A 121 -17.25 -0.95 -6.16
CA GLY A 121 -16.78 -1.40 -7.46
C GLY A 121 -15.36 -1.94 -7.43
N ILE A 122 -15.08 -2.90 -8.31
CA ILE A 122 -13.74 -3.45 -8.51
C ILE A 122 -13.47 -3.53 -10.02
N GLN A 123 -12.28 -3.10 -10.41
CA GLN A 123 -11.69 -3.36 -11.71
C GLN A 123 -10.44 -4.23 -11.53
N LEU A 124 -10.28 -5.25 -12.38
CA LEU A 124 -9.10 -6.10 -12.43
C LEU A 124 -8.63 -6.22 -13.89
N GLY A 125 -7.54 -5.53 -14.22
CA GLY A 125 -7.13 -5.32 -15.61
C GLY A 125 -8.20 -4.56 -16.41
N ASN A 126 -8.74 -5.18 -17.44
CA ASN A 126 -9.82 -4.64 -18.28
C ASN A 126 -11.24 -5.08 -17.85
N MET A 127 -11.35 -5.92 -16.82
CA MET A 127 -12.63 -6.41 -16.30
C MET A 127 -13.11 -5.49 -15.17
N THR A 128 -14.37 -5.07 -15.24
CA THR A 128 -14.97 -4.17 -14.24
C THR A 128 -16.29 -4.75 -13.76
N LEU A 129 -16.56 -4.66 -12.46
CA LEU A 129 -17.82 -5.09 -11.87
C LEU A 129 -18.19 -4.18 -10.67
N GLN A 130 -19.50 -3.92 -10.50
CA GLN A 130 -20.01 -3.15 -9.36
C GLN A 130 -20.43 -4.06 -8.18
N TYR A 131 -21.02 -5.24 -8.45
CA TYR A 131 -21.45 -6.18 -7.43
C TYR A 131 -21.02 -7.61 -7.75
N GLY A 132 -20.59 -8.35 -6.73
CA GLY A 132 -20.23 -9.75 -6.82
C GLY A 132 -18.72 -9.99 -6.92
N GLU A 133 -18.26 -10.60 -8.00
CA GLU A 133 -16.85 -10.95 -8.20
C GLU A 133 -16.36 -10.54 -9.59
N VAL A 134 -15.13 -10.03 -9.66
CA VAL A 134 -14.39 -9.87 -10.92
C VAL A 134 -13.33 -10.95 -11.03
N ILE A 135 -13.19 -11.54 -12.22
CA ILE A 135 -12.25 -12.65 -12.46
C ILE A 135 -11.32 -12.25 -13.60
N ASN A 136 -10.02 -12.45 -13.40
CA ASN A 136 -9.05 -12.32 -14.49
C ASN A 136 -7.87 -13.29 -14.29
N ARG A 137 -7.20 -13.64 -15.39
CA ARG A 137 -6.00 -14.46 -15.37
C ARG A 137 -4.79 -13.57 -15.10
N ILE A 138 -4.03 -13.88 -14.06
CA ILE A 138 -2.73 -13.27 -13.77
C ILE A 138 -1.68 -14.13 -14.46
N VAL A 139 -0.87 -13.50 -15.31
CA VAL A 139 0.26 -14.15 -15.99
C VAL A 139 1.51 -13.93 -15.16
N THR A 140 2.31 -14.96 -15.04
CA THR A 140 3.58 -14.96 -14.28
C THR A 140 4.44 -13.75 -14.61
N GLY A 141 4.84 -12.99 -13.60
CA GLY A 141 5.72 -11.83 -13.72
C GLY A 141 5.11 -10.60 -14.41
N VAL A 142 3.86 -10.70 -14.93
CA VAL A 142 3.19 -9.57 -15.59
C VAL A 142 2.35 -8.81 -14.56
N PRO A 143 2.64 -7.51 -14.31
CA PRO A 143 1.87 -6.72 -13.37
C PRO A 143 0.46 -6.43 -13.92
N MET A 144 -0.55 -6.67 -13.08
CA MET A 144 -1.93 -6.36 -13.38
C MET A 144 -2.45 -5.26 -12.47
N LYS A 145 -3.06 -4.23 -13.05
CA LYS A 145 -3.70 -3.16 -12.30
C LYS A 145 -5.03 -3.63 -11.73
N ALA A 146 -5.27 -3.32 -10.44
CA ALA A 146 -6.57 -3.42 -9.81
C ALA A 146 -6.98 -2.04 -9.26
N ILE A 147 -8.28 -1.72 -9.37
CA ILE A 147 -8.87 -0.50 -8.84
C ILE A 147 -10.04 -0.91 -7.97
N ILE A 148 -10.10 -0.39 -6.73
CA ILE A 148 -11.18 -0.67 -5.79
C ILE A 148 -11.81 0.66 -5.37
N SER A 149 -13.13 0.77 -5.52
CA SER A 149 -13.90 1.97 -5.21
C SER A 149 -14.79 1.74 -3.99
N PHE A 150 -14.92 2.79 -3.18
CA PHE A 150 -15.82 2.84 -2.02
C PHE A 150 -16.61 4.14 -2.08
N ASP A 151 -17.94 4.05 -1.95
CA ASP A 151 -18.83 5.21 -1.96
C ASP A 151 -19.21 5.64 -0.54
N ASN A 152 -19.83 6.82 -0.41
CA ASN A 152 -20.32 7.39 0.84
C ASN A 152 -19.24 7.53 1.93
N PHE A 153 -18.02 7.81 1.49
CA PHE A 153 -16.85 7.92 2.34
C PHE A 153 -16.82 9.30 3.04
N LEU A 154 -16.61 9.31 4.35
CA LEU A 154 -16.62 10.55 5.12
C LEU A 154 -15.45 11.47 4.75
N PRO A 155 -15.70 12.75 4.37
CA PRO A 155 -14.65 13.67 3.92
C PRO A 155 -13.59 13.97 4.97
N GLN A 156 -13.95 13.94 6.26
CA GLN A 156 -13.06 14.26 7.38
C GLN A 156 -12.09 13.14 7.75
N THR A 157 -12.27 11.93 7.23
CA THR A 157 -11.35 10.80 7.45
C THR A 157 -9.94 11.14 7.01
N LYS A 158 -8.96 10.84 7.86
CA LYS A 158 -7.53 11.10 7.62
C LYS A 158 -6.73 9.83 7.40
N ILE A 159 -7.18 8.72 7.97
CA ILE A 159 -6.48 7.44 7.92
C ILE A 159 -7.48 6.34 7.62
N ILE A 160 -7.14 5.46 6.67
CA ILE A 160 -7.77 4.15 6.57
C ILE A 160 -7.00 3.21 7.49
N THR A 161 -7.63 2.81 8.58
CA THR A 161 -7.01 1.91 9.58
C THR A 161 -6.84 0.50 9.04
N LEU A 162 -7.73 0.07 8.15
CA LEU A 162 -7.68 -1.21 7.46
C LEU A 162 -8.34 -1.12 6.07
N LEU A 163 -7.63 -1.56 5.05
CA LEU A 163 -8.19 -1.99 3.77
C LEU A 163 -8.07 -3.51 3.70
N GLU A 164 -9.20 -4.21 3.69
CA GLU A 164 -9.28 -5.66 3.57
C GLU A 164 -9.86 -6.03 2.21
N ILE A 165 -9.06 -6.73 1.40
CA ILE A 165 -9.43 -7.17 0.05
C ILE A 165 -9.66 -8.66 0.07
N SER A 166 -10.87 -9.09 -0.24
CA SER A 166 -11.22 -10.50 -0.29
C SER A 166 -10.94 -11.09 -1.66
N CYS A 167 -10.21 -12.19 -1.67
CA CYS A 167 -9.65 -12.82 -2.86
C CYS A 167 -9.92 -14.32 -2.88
N LEU A 168 -9.96 -14.88 -4.09
CA LEU A 168 -9.84 -16.31 -4.33
C LEU A 168 -8.83 -16.55 -5.45
N ALA A 169 -7.79 -17.32 -5.16
CA ALA A 169 -6.85 -17.82 -6.15
C ALA A 169 -6.46 -19.26 -5.80
N ASN A 170 -6.19 -20.09 -6.81
CA ASN A 170 -5.79 -21.50 -6.62
C ASN A 170 -6.79 -22.28 -5.74
N ASN A 171 -8.10 -22.03 -5.91
CA ASN A 171 -9.20 -22.61 -5.12
C ASN A 171 -9.15 -22.33 -3.60
N LYS A 172 -8.40 -21.31 -3.17
CA LYS A 172 -8.33 -20.89 -1.78
C LYS A 172 -8.84 -19.46 -1.65
N ILE A 173 -9.73 -19.26 -0.67
CA ILE A 173 -10.20 -17.93 -0.27
C ILE A 173 -9.19 -17.40 0.76
N PHE A 174 -8.80 -16.14 0.62
CA PHE A 174 -7.93 -15.44 1.54
C PHE A 174 -8.25 -13.94 1.53
N SER A 175 -7.77 -13.21 2.51
CA SER A 175 -7.84 -11.76 2.52
C SER A 175 -6.45 -11.13 2.52
N VAL A 176 -6.33 -9.98 1.86
CA VAL A 176 -5.17 -9.10 1.88
C VAL A 176 -5.49 -7.93 2.77
N GLN A 177 -4.63 -7.61 3.73
CA GLN A 177 -4.83 -6.52 4.66
C GLN A 177 -3.71 -5.48 4.54
N LEU A 178 -4.10 -4.25 4.19
CA LEU A 178 -3.26 -3.07 4.19
C LEU A 178 -3.73 -2.16 5.34
N ARG A 179 -2.79 -1.63 6.13
CA ARG A 179 -3.15 -0.93 7.37
C ARG A 179 -2.55 0.46 7.45
N ASN A 180 -3.22 1.35 8.18
CA ASN A 180 -2.73 2.69 8.48
C ASN A 180 -2.35 3.49 7.22
N ILE A 181 -3.24 3.49 6.22
CA ILE A 181 -3.05 4.24 4.97
C ILE A 181 -3.42 5.71 5.22
N PRO A 182 -2.48 6.64 5.21
CA PRO A 182 -2.78 8.05 5.36
C PRO A 182 -3.47 8.58 4.09
N ILE A 183 -4.62 9.25 4.26
CA ILE A 183 -5.43 9.81 3.17
C ILE A 183 -5.65 11.32 3.30
N SER A 184 -4.91 11.97 4.19
CA SER A 184 -4.80 13.42 4.23
C SER A 184 -3.82 13.90 3.16
N LYS A 185 -4.30 14.71 2.23
CA LYS A 185 -3.45 15.51 1.32
C LYS A 185 -3.29 16.89 1.86
#